data_0fb6695ec87c2e84533d98a8c2aba3c9
#
_entry.id   0fb6695ec87c2e84533d98a8c2aba3c9
#
_cell.length_a   1.000
_cell.length_b   1.000
_cell.length_c   1.000
_cell.angle_alpha   90.00
_cell.angle_beta   90.00
_cell.angle_gamma   90.00
#
_symmetry.space_group_name_H-M   'P 1'
#
loop_
_entity.id
_entity.type
_entity.pdbx_description
1 polymer ?
#
loop_
_entity_poly.entity_id
_entity_poly.type
_entity_poly.pdbx_seq_one_letter_code
_entity_poly.pdbx_strand_id
1 'polypeptide(L)'
;MKRRALLQTSILLPLTLIASNPAFASAKRLRIGVTSGPHADILRAALPVAKKNGLDIKIVEFQDYVSPNEALAAGDLDANIFQTESYLGLMNKQRRYGLVPVGRTITLPLAFYSNRYKSFNQVPQGARVGIPNDPSSEGRALYALQDAGIIKLRPSAGREGSPLDVISNPKK
;
A
#
# COMPACT_ATOMS: atom_id res chain seq x y z
N MET A 1 0.96 -84.93 42.96
CA MET A 1 1.76 -83.68 42.99
C MET A 1 1.84 -83.14 41.56
N LYS A 2 1.10 -82.09 41.22
CA LYS A 2 1.01 -81.51 39.83
C LYS A 2 1.84 -80.23 39.75
N ARG A 3 2.94 -80.23 38.95
CA ARG A 3 3.78 -79.08 38.67
C ARG A 3 3.10 -78.25 37.56
N ARG A 4 2.72 -77.03 37.87
CA ARG A 4 2.25 -76.03 36.90
C ARG A 4 3.45 -75.31 36.32
N ALA A 5 3.68 -75.43 35.00
CA ALA A 5 4.65 -74.67 34.25
C ALA A 5 3.99 -73.29 33.90
N LEU A 6 4.60 -72.18 34.30
CA LEU A 6 4.25 -70.85 33.92
C LEU A 6 4.98 -70.53 32.62
N LEU A 7 4.21 -70.40 31.55
CA LEU A 7 4.69 -69.86 30.25
C LEU A 7 4.73 -68.32 30.36
N GLN A 8 5.93 -67.75 30.37
CA GLN A 8 6.14 -66.30 30.21
C GLN A 8 6.10 -65.93 28.71
N THR A 9 5.02 -65.29 28.30
CA THR A 9 4.91 -64.79 26.95
C THR A 9 5.49 -63.35 26.91
N SER A 10 6.71 -63.22 26.35
CA SER A 10 7.34 -61.90 26.09
C SER A 10 6.67 -61.27 24.89
N ILE A 11 5.91 -60.21 25.14
CA ILE A 11 5.33 -59.35 24.08
C ILE A 11 6.43 -58.39 23.63
N LEU A 12 7.04 -58.61 22.46
CA LEU A 12 7.86 -57.65 21.77
C LEU A 12 6.92 -56.59 21.12
N LEU A 13 6.89 -55.38 21.71
CA LEU A 13 6.28 -54.21 21.04
C LEU A 13 7.23 -53.73 19.93
N PRO A 14 6.77 -53.59 18.68
CA PRO A 14 7.56 -52.96 17.65
C PRO A 14 7.62 -51.46 17.92
N LEU A 15 8.81 -50.92 18.16
CA LEU A 15 9.12 -49.50 18.26
C LEU A 15 9.03 -48.91 16.83
N THR A 16 7.84 -48.45 16.43
CA THR A 16 7.66 -47.68 15.18
C THR A 16 8.36 -46.34 15.34
N LEU A 17 9.55 -46.18 14.75
CA LEU A 17 10.17 -44.88 14.51
C LEU A 17 9.21 -44.05 13.64
N ILE A 18 8.49 -43.13 14.26
CA ILE A 18 7.80 -42.07 13.53
C ILE A 18 8.89 -41.13 12.99
N ALA A 19 9.29 -41.37 11.73
CA ALA A 19 10.10 -40.42 11.00
C ALA A 19 9.25 -39.16 10.84
N SER A 20 9.47 -38.17 11.72
CA SER A 20 8.95 -36.81 11.55
C SER A 20 9.63 -36.23 10.32
N ASN A 21 8.99 -36.39 9.15
CA ASN A 21 9.31 -35.59 8.00
C ASN A 21 9.15 -34.13 8.40
N PRO A 22 10.20 -33.29 8.34
CA PRO A 22 10.01 -31.86 8.45
C PRO A 22 9.12 -31.49 7.24
N ALA A 23 7.84 -31.26 7.49
CA ALA A 23 6.98 -30.63 6.52
C ALA A 23 7.65 -29.28 6.24
N PHE A 24 8.37 -29.17 5.11
CA PHE A 24 8.74 -27.88 4.55
C PHE A 24 7.43 -27.16 4.36
N ALA A 25 7.07 -26.31 5.33
CA ALA A 25 5.95 -25.39 5.18
C ALA A 25 6.23 -24.64 3.89
N SER A 26 5.46 -24.94 2.85
CA SER A 26 5.55 -24.21 1.58
C SER A 26 5.44 -22.74 1.92
N ALA A 27 6.52 -21.98 1.69
CA ALA A 27 6.55 -20.57 1.99
C ALA A 27 5.33 -19.93 1.30
N LYS A 28 4.39 -19.44 2.12
CA LYS A 28 3.16 -18.83 1.59
C LYS A 28 3.57 -17.68 0.68
N ARG A 29 3.17 -17.73 -0.60
CA ARG A 29 3.44 -16.66 -1.53
C ARG A 29 2.63 -15.44 -1.12
N LEU A 30 3.32 -14.34 -0.80
CA LEU A 30 2.71 -13.07 -0.44
C LEU A 30 2.25 -12.34 -1.72
N ARG A 31 0.98 -11.98 -1.78
CA ARG A 31 0.39 -11.16 -2.86
C ARG A 31 0.45 -9.71 -2.43
N ILE A 32 1.31 -8.92 -3.09
CA ILE A 32 1.48 -7.50 -2.77
C ILE A 32 0.92 -6.65 -3.91
N GLY A 33 -0.11 -5.87 -3.61
CA GLY A 33 -0.70 -4.91 -4.53
C GLY A 33 0.16 -3.64 -4.64
N VAL A 34 0.38 -3.16 -5.86
CA VAL A 34 1.09 -1.91 -6.12
C VAL A 34 0.40 -1.13 -7.24
N THR A 35 0.53 0.19 -7.25
CA THR A 35 0.24 0.95 -8.46
C THR A 35 1.41 0.90 -9.42
N SER A 36 1.12 0.91 -10.73
CA SER A 36 2.14 0.97 -11.78
C SER A 36 3.05 2.20 -11.62
N GLY A 37 4.30 2.07 -12.09
CA GLY A 37 5.33 3.09 -11.96
C GLY A 37 6.22 2.89 -10.74
N PRO A 38 6.65 3.97 -10.03
CA PRO A 38 7.71 3.90 -9.02
C PRO A 38 7.51 2.86 -7.92
N HIS A 39 6.27 2.65 -7.46
CA HIS A 39 5.97 1.65 -6.43
C HIS A 39 6.22 0.22 -6.93
N ALA A 40 5.77 -0.09 -8.16
CA ALA A 40 5.99 -1.38 -8.79
C ALA A 40 7.49 -1.62 -9.06
N ASP A 41 8.21 -0.61 -9.54
CA ASP A 41 9.64 -0.70 -9.86
C ASP A 41 10.49 -0.95 -8.60
N ILE A 42 10.19 -0.26 -7.51
CA ILE A 42 10.86 -0.46 -6.21
C ILE A 42 10.61 -1.88 -5.70
N LEU A 43 9.36 -2.36 -5.75
CA LEU A 43 9.06 -3.71 -5.29
C LEU A 43 9.73 -4.76 -6.16
N ARG A 44 9.75 -4.58 -7.50
CA ARG A 44 10.51 -5.47 -8.41
C ARG A 44 11.99 -5.51 -8.06
N ALA A 45 12.61 -4.36 -7.80
CA ALA A 45 14.01 -4.28 -7.38
C ALA A 45 14.27 -4.96 -6.03
N ALA A 46 13.29 -5.02 -5.14
CA ALA A 46 13.39 -5.69 -3.84
C ALA A 46 13.19 -7.21 -3.90
N LEU A 47 12.61 -7.78 -4.97
CA LEU A 47 12.31 -9.22 -5.05
C LEU A 47 13.53 -10.13 -4.82
N PRO A 48 14.73 -9.87 -5.36
CA PRO A 48 15.90 -10.73 -5.10
C PRO A 48 16.28 -10.78 -3.63
N VAL A 49 16.17 -9.64 -2.92
CA VAL A 49 16.44 -9.54 -1.49
C VAL A 49 15.37 -10.28 -0.68
N ALA A 50 14.10 -10.10 -1.04
CA ALA A 50 12.98 -10.82 -0.42
C ALA A 50 13.16 -12.34 -0.54
N LYS A 51 13.48 -12.82 -1.75
CA LYS A 51 13.72 -14.25 -2.02
C LYS A 51 14.88 -14.80 -1.20
N LYS A 52 16.00 -14.04 -1.10
CA LYS A 52 17.17 -14.42 -0.27
C LYS A 52 16.78 -14.56 1.21
N ASN A 53 15.79 -13.80 1.67
CA ASN A 53 15.26 -13.86 3.03
C ASN A 53 14.06 -14.81 3.17
N GLY A 54 13.83 -15.71 2.23
CA GLY A 54 12.79 -16.74 2.30
C GLY A 54 11.37 -16.24 2.00
N LEU A 55 11.21 -15.04 1.45
CA LEU A 55 9.91 -14.49 1.07
C LEU A 55 9.66 -14.72 -0.43
N ASP A 56 8.57 -15.41 -0.75
CA ASP A 56 8.05 -15.52 -2.12
C ASP A 56 6.96 -14.46 -2.33
N ILE A 57 7.23 -13.46 -3.18
CA ILE A 57 6.33 -12.32 -3.41
C ILE A 57 5.78 -12.39 -4.84
N LYS A 58 4.44 -12.32 -4.94
CA LYS A 58 3.72 -12.08 -6.19
C LYS A 58 3.27 -10.62 -6.23
N ILE A 59 3.75 -9.86 -7.20
CA ILE A 59 3.29 -8.49 -7.46
C ILE A 59 1.95 -8.55 -8.19
N VAL A 60 0.98 -7.74 -7.73
CA VAL A 60 -0.30 -7.50 -8.40
C VAL A 60 -0.37 -6.00 -8.69
N GLU A 61 -0.35 -5.64 -9.98
CA GLU A 61 -0.36 -4.24 -10.39
C GLU A 61 -1.77 -3.73 -10.64
N PHE A 62 -2.02 -2.49 -10.20
CA PHE A 62 -3.26 -1.76 -10.38
C PHE A 62 -3.00 -0.46 -11.13
N GLN A 63 -4.01 0.00 -11.89
CA GLN A 63 -3.95 1.24 -12.65
C GLN A 63 -4.72 2.39 -11.97
N ASP A 64 -5.29 2.14 -10.79
CA ASP A 64 -6.08 3.07 -10.01
C ASP A 64 -5.70 3.04 -8.53
N TYR A 65 -6.24 3.99 -7.75
CA TYR A 65 -5.94 4.12 -6.32
C TYR A 65 -7.05 3.59 -5.39
N VAL A 66 -8.13 3.04 -5.93
CA VAL A 66 -9.26 2.48 -5.14
C VAL A 66 -9.11 0.97 -4.97
N SER A 67 -8.95 0.27 -6.09
CA SER A 67 -8.90 -1.20 -6.15
C SER A 67 -7.87 -1.86 -5.24
N PRO A 68 -6.64 -1.31 -5.00
CA PRO A 68 -5.68 -1.95 -4.12
C PRO A 68 -6.15 -2.10 -2.67
N ASN A 69 -6.90 -1.12 -2.15
CA ASN A 69 -7.44 -1.20 -0.79
C ASN A 69 -8.65 -2.12 -0.72
N GLU A 70 -9.50 -2.15 -1.74
CA GLU A 70 -10.63 -3.07 -1.83
C GLU A 70 -10.14 -4.52 -1.87
N ALA A 71 -9.17 -4.83 -2.72
CA ALA A 71 -8.58 -6.17 -2.84
C ALA A 71 -7.89 -6.61 -1.53
N LEU A 72 -7.20 -5.70 -0.82
CA LEU A 72 -6.59 -6.01 0.47
C LEU A 72 -7.65 -6.26 1.54
N ALA A 73 -8.69 -5.44 1.61
CA ALA A 73 -9.78 -5.61 2.57
C ALA A 73 -10.60 -6.88 2.32
N ALA A 74 -10.73 -7.30 1.06
CA ALA A 74 -11.37 -8.56 0.65
C ALA A 74 -10.51 -9.81 0.92
N GLY A 75 -9.21 -9.64 1.26
CA GLY A 75 -8.28 -10.76 1.45
C GLY A 75 -7.69 -11.30 0.15
N ASP A 76 -7.84 -10.61 -0.98
CA ASP A 76 -7.23 -10.96 -2.26
C ASP A 76 -5.75 -10.58 -2.33
N LEU A 77 -5.30 -9.72 -1.42
CA LEU A 77 -3.92 -9.32 -1.20
C LEU A 77 -3.52 -9.58 0.24
N ASP A 78 -2.22 -9.73 0.48
CA ASP A 78 -1.64 -9.83 1.82
C ASP A 78 -1.07 -8.48 2.29
N ALA A 79 -0.72 -7.59 1.36
CA ALA A 79 -0.33 -6.20 1.60
C ALA A 79 -0.52 -5.35 0.33
N ASN A 80 -0.43 -4.02 0.46
CA ASN A 80 -0.29 -3.12 -0.68
C ASN A 80 0.75 -2.02 -0.43
N ILE A 81 1.30 -1.44 -1.51
CA ILE A 81 2.30 -0.37 -1.49
C ILE A 81 1.94 0.65 -2.56
N PHE A 82 1.26 1.75 -2.19
CA PHE A 82 0.92 2.79 -3.18
C PHE A 82 0.51 4.12 -2.53
N GLN A 83 0.05 4.12 -1.30
CA GLN A 83 -0.70 5.22 -0.71
C GLN A 83 0.06 5.97 0.38
N THR A 84 -0.37 7.19 0.64
CA THR A 84 0.04 7.98 1.79
C THR A 84 -0.77 7.60 3.04
N GLU A 85 -0.23 7.87 4.23
CA GLU A 85 -0.99 7.67 5.48
C GLU A 85 -2.28 8.50 5.51
N SER A 86 -2.26 9.71 4.93
CA SER A 86 -3.46 10.57 4.85
C SER A 86 -4.55 9.93 4.00
N TYR A 87 -4.19 9.36 2.83
CA TYR A 87 -5.14 8.66 1.98
C TYR A 87 -5.68 7.40 2.65
N LEU A 88 -4.82 6.61 3.30
CA LEU A 88 -5.22 5.43 4.06
C LEU A 88 -6.22 5.79 5.17
N GLY A 89 -5.94 6.85 5.94
CA GLY A 89 -6.83 7.33 6.99
C GLY A 89 -8.19 7.74 6.45
N LEU A 90 -8.22 8.46 5.32
CA LEU A 90 -9.45 8.84 4.63
C LEU A 90 -10.26 7.62 4.17
N MET A 91 -9.61 6.65 3.52
CA MET A 91 -10.26 5.43 3.04
C MET A 91 -10.81 4.57 4.19
N ASN A 92 -10.04 4.42 5.26
CA ASN A 92 -10.52 3.71 6.46
C ASN A 92 -11.77 4.38 7.06
N LYS A 93 -11.79 5.73 7.11
CA LYS A 93 -12.95 6.48 7.61
C LYS A 93 -14.17 6.32 6.72
N GLN A 94 -14.00 6.38 5.40
CA GLN A 94 -15.11 6.33 4.43
C GLN A 94 -15.62 4.92 4.18
N ARG A 95 -14.71 3.95 4.10
CA ARG A 95 -15.00 2.58 3.67
C ARG A 95 -14.93 1.55 4.80
N ARG A 96 -14.45 1.93 5.98
CA ARG A 96 -14.32 1.06 7.18
C ARG A 96 -13.46 -0.19 6.93
N TYR A 97 -12.41 -0.07 6.13
CA TYR A 97 -11.53 -1.19 5.79
C TYR A 97 -10.73 -1.73 6.98
N GLY A 98 -10.39 -0.88 7.97
CA GLY A 98 -9.57 -1.29 9.12
C GLY A 98 -8.11 -1.60 8.76
N LEU A 99 -7.60 -1.12 7.63
CA LEU A 99 -6.23 -1.33 7.20
C LEU A 99 -5.26 -0.51 8.05
N VAL A 100 -4.08 -1.08 8.31
CA VAL A 100 -3.05 -0.44 9.13
C VAL A 100 -1.74 -0.27 8.34
N PRO A 101 -0.99 0.83 8.53
CA PRO A 101 0.34 0.97 7.96
C PRO A 101 1.32 0.05 8.69
N VAL A 102 2.07 -0.77 7.95
CA VAL A 102 3.08 -1.68 8.49
C VAL A 102 4.50 -1.18 8.26
N GLY A 103 4.70 -0.18 7.41
CA GLY A 103 5.99 0.43 7.12
C GLY A 103 5.88 1.53 6.09
N ARG A 104 6.95 2.32 5.98
CA ARG A 104 7.10 3.37 4.96
C ARG A 104 8.09 2.93 3.91
N THR A 105 7.83 3.24 2.65
CA THR A 105 8.70 2.89 1.52
C THR A 105 9.39 4.12 0.95
N ILE A 106 8.66 4.98 0.25
CA ILE A 106 9.19 6.19 -0.40
C ILE A 106 8.30 7.38 -0.12
N THR A 107 8.88 8.56 -0.24
CA THR A 107 8.15 9.83 -0.28
C THR A 107 8.32 10.43 -1.66
N LEU A 108 7.20 10.66 -2.35
CA LEU A 108 7.18 11.40 -3.61
C LEU A 108 6.78 12.85 -3.33
N PRO A 109 7.61 13.83 -3.73
CA PRO A 109 7.25 15.23 -3.59
C PRO A 109 6.11 15.57 -4.53
N LEU A 110 5.13 16.35 -4.03
CA LEU A 110 4.16 17.00 -4.90
C LEU A 110 4.83 18.20 -5.57
N ALA A 111 4.81 18.26 -6.89
CA ALA A 111 5.39 19.35 -7.66
C ALA A 111 4.50 19.71 -8.85
N PHE A 112 4.64 20.95 -9.33
CA PHE A 112 4.00 21.40 -10.56
C PHE A 112 4.96 21.19 -11.73
N TYR A 113 4.42 20.68 -12.83
CA TYR A 113 5.16 20.39 -14.05
C TYR A 113 4.52 21.14 -15.22
N SER A 114 5.33 21.64 -16.13
CA SER A 114 4.85 22.27 -17.35
C SER A 114 5.84 22.06 -18.49
N ASN A 115 5.33 21.71 -19.67
CA ASN A 115 6.12 21.69 -20.90
C ASN A 115 6.23 23.08 -21.55
N ARG A 116 5.44 24.08 -21.07
CA ARG A 116 5.31 25.41 -21.67
C ARG A 116 5.94 26.51 -20.83
N TYR A 117 5.83 26.42 -19.50
CA TYR A 117 6.20 27.50 -18.59
C TYR A 117 7.28 27.04 -17.61
N LYS A 118 8.27 27.86 -17.35
CA LYS A 118 9.38 27.58 -16.43
C LYS A 118 9.12 28.10 -15.00
N SER A 119 8.11 28.96 -14.84
CA SER A 119 7.72 29.53 -13.53
C SER A 119 6.24 29.92 -13.56
N PHE A 120 5.63 30.05 -12.39
CA PHE A 120 4.25 30.53 -12.26
C PHE A 120 4.02 31.94 -12.79
N ASN A 121 5.04 32.81 -12.79
CA ASN A 121 4.94 34.16 -13.33
C ASN A 121 4.68 34.15 -14.85
N GLN A 122 5.15 33.15 -15.57
CA GLN A 122 4.96 32.99 -17.01
C GLN A 122 3.60 32.37 -17.37
N VAL A 123 2.88 31.81 -16.38
CA VAL A 123 1.55 31.22 -16.63
C VAL A 123 0.55 32.32 -16.91
N PRO A 124 -0.08 32.35 -18.11
CA PRO A 124 -1.01 33.39 -18.47
C PRO A 124 -2.32 33.32 -17.70
N GLN A 125 -3.10 34.38 -17.79
CA GLN A 125 -4.49 34.38 -17.32
C GLN A 125 -5.31 33.34 -18.10
N GLY A 126 -6.22 32.64 -17.43
CA GLY A 126 -7.06 31.59 -18.03
C GLY A 126 -6.34 30.27 -18.30
N ALA A 127 -5.09 30.11 -17.84
CA ALA A 127 -4.39 28.82 -17.98
C ALA A 127 -5.05 27.73 -17.14
N ARG A 128 -5.11 26.51 -17.69
CA ARG A 128 -5.67 25.35 -17.00
C ARG A 128 -4.58 24.63 -16.22
N VAL A 129 -4.83 24.38 -14.94
CA VAL A 129 -3.96 23.60 -14.05
C VAL A 129 -4.69 22.30 -13.69
N GLY A 130 -4.07 21.16 -14.02
CA GLY A 130 -4.54 19.85 -13.57
C GLY A 130 -4.07 19.60 -12.13
N ILE A 131 -4.98 19.17 -11.26
CA ILE A 131 -4.69 18.76 -9.91
C ILE A 131 -5.23 17.34 -9.66
N PRO A 132 -4.69 16.56 -8.70
CA PRO A 132 -5.26 15.28 -8.31
C PRO A 132 -6.74 15.44 -7.90
N ASN A 133 -7.55 14.41 -8.15
CA ASN A 133 -8.97 14.40 -7.79
C ASN A 133 -9.28 13.60 -6.52
N ASP A 134 -8.28 13.05 -5.85
CA ASP A 134 -8.47 12.47 -4.52
C ASP A 134 -8.34 13.57 -3.45
N PRO A 135 -9.22 13.60 -2.44
CA PRO A 135 -9.30 14.71 -1.49
C PRO A 135 -7.99 14.99 -0.74
N SER A 136 -7.19 13.97 -0.47
CA SER A 136 -5.93 14.12 0.27
C SER A 136 -4.82 14.78 -0.56
N SER A 137 -4.76 14.50 -1.86
CA SER A 137 -3.78 15.09 -2.78
C SER A 137 -4.30 16.39 -3.40
N GLU A 138 -5.61 16.51 -3.62
CA GLU A 138 -6.26 17.73 -4.10
C GLU A 138 -6.00 18.91 -3.16
N GLY A 139 -6.29 18.72 -1.85
CA GLY A 139 -6.03 19.75 -0.85
C GLY A 139 -4.55 20.17 -0.80
N ARG A 140 -3.63 19.21 -0.87
CA ARG A 140 -2.17 19.51 -0.93
C ARG A 140 -1.80 20.32 -2.17
N ALA A 141 -2.36 20.00 -3.33
CA ALA A 141 -2.13 20.77 -4.56
C ALA A 141 -2.67 22.19 -4.45
N LEU A 142 -3.86 22.38 -3.88
CA LEU A 142 -4.43 23.70 -3.64
C LEU A 142 -3.59 24.52 -2.67
N TYR A 143 -3.10 23.96 -1.58
CA TYR A 143 -2.18 24.65 -0.68
C TYR A 143 -0.87 25.03 -1.38
N ALA A 144 -0.30 24.14 -2.18
CA ALA A 144 0.91 24.46 -2.95
C ALA A 144 0.68 25.61 -3.96
N LEU A 145 -0.52 25.71 -4.58
CA LEU A 145 -0.90 26.86 -5.41
C LEU A 145 -1.04 28.16 -4.59
N GLN A 146 -1.58 28.06 -3.37
CA GLN A 146 -1.66 29.20 -2.46
C GLN A 146 -0.26 29.66 -2.02
N ASP A 147 0.62 28.75 -1.64
CA ASP A 147 2.00 29.07 -1.25
C ASP A 147 2.79 29.72 -2.41
N ALA A 148 2.47 29.34 -3.65
CA ALA A 148 2.99 29.97 -4.86
C ALA A 148 2.32 31.32 -5.20
N GLY A 149 1.35 31.77 -4.40
CA GLY A 149 0.63 33.04 -4.61
C GLY A 149 -0.34 33.04 -5.78
N ILE A 150 -0.72 31.90 -6.30
CA ILE A 150 -1.60 31.76 -7.48
C ILE A 150 -3.07 31.86 -7.07
N ILE A 151 -3.44 31.28 -5.94
CA ILE A 151 -4.81 31.32 -5.41
C ILE A 151 -4.79 31.70 -3.93
N LYS A 152 -5.98 31.96 -3.38
CA LYS A 152 -6.19 32.07 -1.93
C LYS A 152 -7.33 31.16 -1.52
N LEU A 153 -7.10 30.35 -0.51
CA LEU A 153 -8.08 29.47 0.11
C LEU A 153 -8.74 30.18 1.31
N ARG A 154 -9.96 29.81 1.63
CA ARG A 154 -10.61 30.24 2.86
C ARG A 154 -9.85 29.69 4.07
N PRO A 155 -9.77 30.40 5.20
CA PRO A 155 -9.03 29.93 6.38
C PRO A 155 -9.54 28.59 6.93
N SER A 156 -10.81 28.24 6.70
CA SER A 156 -11.43 27.01 7.17
C SER A 156 -11.26 25.80 6.22
N ALA A 157 -10.51 25.94 5.13
CA ALA A 157 -10.37 24.89 4.09
C ALA A 157 -9.80 23.56 4.62
N GLY A 158 -8.99 23.59 5.70
CA GLY A 158 -8.39 22.37 6.25
C GLY A 158 -7.49 21.63 5.25
N ARG A 159 -6.88 20.51 5.67
CA ARG A 159 -5.97 19.73 4.81
C ARG A 159 -6.65 19.06 3.62
N GLU A 160 -7.96 18.86 3.69
CA GLU A 160 -8.79 18.24 2.66
C GLU A 160 -9.56 19.32 1.86
N GLY A 161 -8.97 20.52 1.73
CA GLY A 161 -9.54 21.61 0.96
C GLY A 161 -9.87 21.21 -0.48
N SER A 162 -10.95 21.77 -1.01
CA SER A 162 -11.45 21.50 -2.35
C SER A 162 -11.41 22.78 -3.21
N PRO A 163 -11.62 22.71 -4.52
CA PRO A 163 -11.73 23.90 -5.37
C PRO A 163 -12.81 24.90 -4.91
N LEU A 164 -13.83 24.42 -4.17
CA LEU A 164 -14.88 25.26 -3.59
C LEU A 164 -14.36 26.17 -2.46
N ASP A 165 -13.19 25.87 -1.93
CA ASP A 165 -12.54 26.65 -0.88
C ASP A 165 -11.67 27.80 -1.44
N VAL A 166 -11.56 27.92 -2.76
CA VAL A 166 -10.82 28.99 -3.43
C VAL A 166 -11.63 30.30 -3.37
N ILE A 167 -11.17 31.25 -2.59
CA ILE A 167 -11.81 32.56 -2.44
C ILE A 167 -11.20 33.63 -3.32
N SER A 168 -10.04 33.41 -3.90
CA SER A 168 -9.39 34.30 -4.86
C SER A 168 -8.57 33.49 -5.86
N ASN A 169 -8.75 33.83 -7.14
CA ASN A 169 -7.97 33.32 -8.27
C ASN A 169 -7.75 34.44 -9.27
N PRO A 170 -6.73 35.30 -9.09
CA PRO A 170 -6.51 36.48 -9.94
C PRO A 170 -6.24 36.14 -11.41
N LYS A 171 -5.75 34.92 -11.68
CA LYS A 171 -5.45 34.48 -13.07
C LYS A 171 -6.61 33.73 -13.73
N LYS A 172 -7.69 33.43 -13.00
CA LYS A 172 -8.94 32.77 -13.42
C LYS A 172 -8.76 31.48 -14.22
#